data_f10fc8cb00573eecf6265fc9de88005a
#
_entry.id   f10fc8cb00573eecf6265fc9de88005a
#
_cell.length_a   1.000
_cell.length_b   1.000
_cell.length_c   1.000
_cell.angle_alpha   90.00
_cell.angle_beta   90.00
_cell.angle_gamma   90.00
#
_symmetry.space_group_name_H-M   'P 1'
#
loop_
_entity.id
_entity.type
_entity.pdbx_description
1 polymer ?
#
loop_
_entity_poly.entity_id
_entity_poly.type
_entity_poly.pdbx_seq_one_letter_code
_entity_poly.pdbx_strand_id
1 'polypeptide(L)'
;MSKVKLYIARHGKTMFNTIGRAQGWSDSPLTPFGEEGIRELGVGLKAAGIPFKVAYSSDSGRTIQTMDIILRETGLETIPYKRDKRIREWCFGSLDGGYDGELFYGVLPRTDAFQGKDLHEVTYPELAQGILDVDTAGWAEPWEVLRKRILEGFIAIAENLERSGGGNAIVVSHGMTIATFAWLIDSSVEHPSLDNGSVTVVAYENGKFTLEALGDMTYR
;
A
#
# COMPACT_ATOMS: atom_id res chain seq x y z
N MET A 1 24.80 -13.39 0.78
CA MET A 1 23.38 -13.49 1.10
C MET A 1 22.56 -13.21 -0.15
N SER A 2 21.40 -13.81 -0.27
CA SER A 2 20.60 -13.67 -1.50
C SER A 2 19.89 -12.33 -1.48
N LYS A 3 20.11 -11.49 -2.49
CA LYS A 3 19.47 -10.18 -2.63
C LYS A 3 17.96 -10.36 -2.81
N VAL A 4 17.16 -9.68 -2.01
CA VAL A 4 15.69 -9.67 -2.09
C VAL A 4 15.24 -8.28 -2.54
N LYS A 5 14.28 -8.23 -3.48
CA LYS A 5 13.58 -6.99 -3.85
C LYS A 5 12.08 -7.19 -3.82
N LEU A 6 11.38 -6.22 -3.23
CA LEU A 6 9.94 -6.12 -3.27
C LEU A 6 9.54 -4.99 -4.23
N TYR A 7 8.75 -5.32 -5.24
CA TYR A 7 8.10 -4.38 -6.13
C TYR A 7 6.67 -4.21 -5.62
N ILE A 8 6.39 -3.10 -4.96
CA ILE A 8 5.15 -2.87 -4.23
C ILE A 8 4.28 -1.94 -5.05
N ALA A 9 3.25 -2.46 -5.69
CA ALA A 9 2.30 -1.69 -6.47
C ALA A 9 1.12 -1.22 -5.61
N ARG A 10 0.68 0.04 -5.78
CA ARG A 10 -0.62 0.49 -5.29
C ARG A 10 -1.71 -0.11 -6.18
N HIS A 11 -2.81 -0.58 -5.58
CA HIS A 11 -3.97 -1.11 -6.32
C HIS A 11 -4.48 -0.14 -7.39
N GLY A 12 -5.19 -0.66 -8.39
CA GLY A 12 -5.79 0.12 -9.47
C GLY A 12 -6.90 1.06 -8.99
N LYS A 13 -7.27 2.04 -9.83
CA LYS A 13 -8.29 3.03 -9.50
C LYS A 13 -9.66 2.38 -9.31
N THR A 14 -10.27 2.61 -8.14
CA THR A 14 -11.55 2.05 -7.72
C THR A 14 -12.71 3.02 -7.92
N MET A 15 -13.93 2.52 -7.75
CA MET A 15 -15.12 3.37 -7.65
C MET A 15 -14.97 4.42 -6.54
N PHE A 16 -14.52 4.02 -5.34
CA PHE A 16 -14.35 4.94 -4.21
C PHE A 16 -13.31 6.03 -4.52
N ASN A 17 -12.19 5.68 -5.15
CA ASN A 17 -11.23 6.69 -5.61
C ASN A 17 -11.83 7.66 -6.62
N THR A 18 -12.78 7.23 -7.43
CA THR A 18 -13.42 8.09 -8.44
C THR A 18 -14.43 9.05 -7.83
N ILE A 19 -15.17 8.62 -6.79
CA ILE A 19 -16.20 9.43 -6.13
C ILE A 19 -15.69 10.11 -4.85
N GLY A 20 -14.37 10.07 -4.57
CA GLY A 20 -13.75 10.75 -3.43
C GLY A 20 -14.19 10.20 -2.07
N ARG A 21 -14.18 8.86 -1.92
CA ARG A 21 -14.49 8.22 -0.64
C ARG A 21 -13.26 7.58 0.00
N ALA A 22 -13.12 7.76 1.30
CA ALA A 22 -12.09 7.12 2.12
C ALA A 22 -12.22 5.59 2.04
N GLN A 23 -11.14 4.95 1.66
CA GLN A 23 -11.13 3.52 1.41
C GLN A 23 -9.99 2.86 2.19
N GLY A 24 -10.26 2.60 3.45
CA GLY A 24 -9.40 1.83 4.33
C GLY A 24 -9.72 0.33 4.25
N TRP A 25 -10.40 -0.19 5.25
CA TRP A 25 -10.88 -1.59 5.24
C TRP A 25 -12.19 -1.78 4.48
N SER A 26 -12.98 -0.74 4.26
CA SER A 26 -14.06 -0.76 3.28
C SER A 26 -13.49 -1.01 1.88
N ASP A 27 -14.28 -1.57 0.98
CA ASP A 27 -13.80 -1.98 -0.34
C ASP A 27 -14.77 -1.61 -1.46
N SER A 28 -14.23 -1.36 -2.63
CA SER A 28 -15.00 -1.17 -3.86
C SER A 28 -14.21 -1.70 -5.07
N PRO A 29 -14.89 -2.16 -6.13
CA PRO A 29 -14.22 -2.74 -7.28
C PRO A 29 -13.38 -1.72 -8.05
N LEU A 30 -12.43 -2.21 -8.83
CA LEU A 30 -11.73 -1.40 -9.82
C LEU A 30 -12.74 -0.84 -10.84
N THR A 31 -12.46 0.36 -11.33
CA THR A 31 -13.16 0.91 -12.49
C THR A 31 -12.58 0.33 -13.79
N PRO A 32 -13.31 0.37 -14.93
CA PRO A 32 -12.72 -0.02 -16.22
C PRO A 32 -11.43 0.74 -16.55
N PHE A 33 -11.36 2.02 -16.19
CA PHE A 33 -10.14 2.83 -16.30
C PHE A 33 -9.02 2.32 -15.38
N GLY A 34 -9.37 1.92 -14.14
CA GLY A 34 -8.41 1.34 -13.19
C GLY A 34 -7.88 -0.01 -13.65
N GLU A 35 -8.74 -0.87 -14.22
CA GLU A 35 -8.30 -2.14 -14.80
C GLU A 35 -7.34 -1.94 -15.98
N GLU A 36 -7.64 -0.99 -16.88
CA GLU A 36 -6.77 -0.69 -18.02
C GLU A 36 -5.39 -0.21 -17.56
N GLY A 37 -5.35 0.72 -16.59
CA GLY A 37 -4.06 1.18 -16.04
C GLY A 37 -3.24 0.06 -15.37
N ILE A 38 -3.90 -0.97 -14.82
CA ILE A 38 -3.18 -2.13 -14.27
C ILE A 38 -2.76 -3.10 -15.38
N ARG A 39 -3.50 -3.21 -16.50
CA ARG A 39 -3.02 -3.96 -17.69
C ARG A 39 -1.75 -3.31 -18.24
N GLU A 40 -1.73 -1.98 -18.41
CA GLU A 40 -0.53 -1.25 -18.82
C GLU A 40 0.65 -1.55 -17.90
N LEU A 41 0.45 -1.49 -16.56
CA LEU A 41 1.46 -1.85 -15.58
C LEU A 41 1.96 -3.29 -15.78
N GLY A 42 1.07 -4.26 -15.96
CA GLY A 42 1.44 -5.66 -16.20
C GLY A 42 2.28 -5.83 -17.45
N VAL A 43 1.91 -5.17 -18.55
CA VAL A 43 2.67 -5.15 -19.80
C VAL A 43 4.06 -4.54 -19.60
N GLY A 44 4.15 -3.42 -18.89
CA GLY A 44 5.44 -2.78 -18.61
C GLY A 44 6.36 -3.61 -17.70
N LEU A 45 5.81 -4.24 -16.67
CA LEU A 45 6.56 -5.17 -15.81
C LEU A 45 7.09 -6.36 -16.60
N LYS A 46 6.29 -6.90 -17.53
CA LYS A 46 6.72 -7.96 -18.46
C LYS A 46 7.86 -7.49 -19.36
N ALA A 47 7.70 -6.30 -19.95
CA ALA A 47 8.73 -5.72 -20.83
C ALA A 47 10.05 -5.45 -20.08
N ALA A 48 9.97 -5.06 -18.81
CA ALA A 48 11.14 -4.90 -17.94
C ALA A 48 11.86 -6.22 -17.63
N GLY A 49 11.26 -7.37 -17.93
CA GLY A 49 11.90 -8.68 -17.77
C GLY A 49 12.22 -9.05 -16.31
N ILE A 50 11.47 -8.52 -15.34
CA ILE A 50 11.75 -8.76 -13.93
C ILE A 50 11.36 -10.20 -13.55
N PRO A 51 12.30 -11.03 -13.08
CA PRO A 51 12.01 -12.42 -12.74
C PRO A 51 11.35 -12.51 -11.35
N PHE A 52 10.03 -12.35 -11.28
CA PHE A 52 9.27 -12.53 -10.04
C PHE A 52 9.16 -14.02 -9.67
N LYS A 53 9.41 -14.34 -8.41
CA LYS A 53 9.31 -15.71 -7.87
C LYS A 53 8.03 -15.96 -7.08
N VAL A 54 7.42 -14.92 -6.58
CA VAL A 54 6.25 -14.99 -5.70
C VAL A 54 5.44 -13.69 -5.79
N ALA A 55 4.14 -13.80 -5.61
CA ALA A 55 3.19 -12.70 -5.55
C ALA A 55 2.56 -12.60 -4.16
N TYR A 56 2.32 -11.39 -3.68
CA TYR A 56 1.59 -11.10 -2.45
C TYR A 56 0.58 -9.97 -2.69
N SER A 57 -0.57 -10.02 -2.03
CA SER A 57 -1.46 -8.86 -1.91
C SER A 57 -2.02 -8.75 -0.50
N SER A 58 -2.61 -7.61 -0.16
CA SER A 58 -3.57 -7.62 0.93
C SER A 58 -4.77 -8.49 0.54
N ASP A 59 -5.66 -8.76 1.47
CA ASP A 59 -6.85 -9.56 1.24
C ASP A 59 -8.10 -8.73 0.86
N SER A 60 -7.92 -7.43 0.52
CA SER A 60 -8.98 -6.57 -0.01
C SER A 60 -9.28 -6.91 -1.47
N GLY A 61 -10.54 -6.86 -1.88
CA GLY A 61 -10.97 -7.20 -3.25
C GLY A 61 -10.24 -6.39 -4.32
N ARG A 62 -10.04 -5.08 -4.11
CA ARG A 62 -9.30 -4.20 -5.05
C ARG A 62 -7.85 -4.62 -5.28
N THR A 63 -7.16 -5.11 -4.24
CA THR A 63 -5.78 -5.59 -4.39
C THR A 63 -5.71 -6.97 -5.04
N ILE A 64 -6.70 -7.82 -4.76
CA ILE A 64 -6.83 -9.12 -5.40
C ILE A 64 -7.09 -8.94 -6.90
N GLN A 65 -8.09 -8.10 -7.29
CA GLN A 65 -8.37 -7.79 -8.70
C GLN A 65 -7.13 -7.22 -9.41
N THR A 66 -6.39 -6.32 -8.74
CA THR A 66 -5.15 -5.76 -9.27
C THR A 66 -4.10 -6.86 -9.51
N MET A 67 -3.87 -7.74 -8.53
CA MET A 67 -2.88 -8.81 -8.66
C MET A 67 -3.27 -9.80 -9.76
N ASP A 68 -4.54 -10.17 -9.87
CA ASP A 68 -5.02 -11.09 -10.91
C ASP A 68 -4.77 -10.55 -12.33
N ILE A 69 -4.92 -9.22 -12.53
CA ILE A 69 -4.58 -8.56 -13.79
C ILE A 69 -3.07 -8.60 -14.02
N ILE A 70 -2.25 -8.20 -13.04
CA ILE A 70 -0.79 -8.22 -13.16
C ILE A 70 -0.27 -9.60 -13.52
N LEU A 71 -0.72 -10.65 -12.82
CA LEU A 71 -0.27 -12.02 -13.07
C LEU A 71 -0.61 -12.49 -14.48
N ARG A 72 -1.81 -12.17 -14.96
CA ARG A 72 -2.26 -12.51 -16.33
C ARG A 72 -1.40 -11.80 -17.38
N GLU A 73 -1.23 -10.49 -17.29
CA GLU A 73 -0.49 -9.72 -18.29
C GLU A 73 1.01 -10.05 -18.30
N THR A 74 1.58 -10.37 -17.15
CA THR A 74 2.97 -10.83 -17.06
C THR A 74 3.16 -12.28 -17.52
N GLY A 75 2.09 -13.10 -17.53
CA GLY A 75 2.16 -14.56 -17.81
C GLY A 75 2.68 -15.34 -16.61
N LEU A 76 2.44 -14.85 -15.39
CA LEU A 76 2.96 -15.41 -14.14
C LEU A 76 1.87 -16.03 -13.25
N GLU A 77 0.75 -16.49 -13.83
CA GLU A 77 -0.37 -17.07 -13.09
C GLU A 77 -0.01 -18.33 -12.30
N THR A 78 1.14 -18.93 -12.61
CA THR A 78 1.62 -20.18 -11.97
C THR A 78 2.56 -19.96 -10.79
N ILE A 79 3.06 -18.74 -10.56
CA ILE A 79 3.90 -18.49 -9.37
C ILE A 79 3.06 -18.55 -8.09
N PRO A 80 3.67 -18.90 -6.94
CA PRO A 80 2.94 -18.89 -5.67
C PRO A 80 2.36 -17.50 -5.37
N TYR A 81 1.05 -17.42 -5.12
CA TYR A 81 0.36 -16.21 -4.72
C TYR A 81 -0.23 -16.35 -3.32
N LYS A 82 0.06 -15.38 -2.44
CA LYS A 82 -0.39 -15.36 -1.05
C LYS A 82 -1.04 -14.03 -0.71
N ARG A 83 -2.04 -14.08 0.17
CA ARG A 83 -2.71 -12.89 0.74
C ARG A 83 -2.24 -12.68 2.16
N ASP A 84 -1.97 -11.42 2.54
CA ASP A 84 -1.54 -11.08 3.88
C ASP A 84 -2.31 -9.85 4.41
N LYS A 85 -3.13 -10.06 5.44
CA LYS A 85 -3.91 -8.99 6.06
C LYS A 85 -3.04 -7.92 6.73
N ARG A 86 -1.77 -8.20 7.01
CA ARG A 86 -0.86 -7.22 7.62
C ARG A 86 -0.50 -6.07 6.69
N ILE A 87 -0.66 -6.25 5.37
CA ILE A 87 -0.44 -5.21 4.37
C ILE A 87 -1.75 -4.59 3.85
N ARG A 88 -2.86 -4.69 4.61
CA ARG A 88 -4.09 -3.91 4.40
C ARG A 88 -3.82 -2.42 4.53
N GLU A 89 -4.73 -1.61 3.99
CA GLU A 89 -4.75 -0.17 4.23
C GLU A 89 -4.98 0.15 5.72
N TRP A 90 -4.78 1.40 6.10
CA TRP A 90 -5.21 1.92 7.39
C TRP A 90 -6.71 1.69 7.56
N CYS A 91 -7.12 1.40 8.78
CA CYS A 91 -8.54 1.36 9.11
C CYS A 91 -9.00 2.74 9.56
N PHE A 92 -9.95 3.32 8.84
CA PHE A 92 -10.53 4.62 9.22
C PHE A 92 -11.71 4.49 10.19
N GLY A 93 -11.97 3.29 10.71
CA GLY A 93 -13.02 3.02 11.67
C GLY A 93 -14.39 3.40 11.17
N SER A 94 -15.15 4.17 11.96
CA SER A 94 -16.47 4.67 11.58
C SER A 94 -16.49 5.65 10.40
N LEU A 95 -15.32 6.13 9.97
CA LEU A 95 -15.17 7.04 8.84
C LEU A 95 -14.88 6.32 7.52
N ASP A 96 -14.70 4.99 7.56
CA ASP A 96 -14.49 4.17 6.37
C ASP A 96 -15.68 4.25 5.43
N GLY A 97 -15.43 4.61 4.15
CA GLY A 97 -16.49 4.84 3.15
C GLY A 97 -17.11 6.24 3.19
N GLY A 98 -16.71 7.11 4.13
CA GLY A 98 -17.07 8.53 4.15
C GLY A 98 -16.37 9.32 3.02
N TYR A 99 -16.70 10.60 2.85
CA TYR A 99 -16.02 11.44 1.85
C TYR A 99 -14.61 11.82 2.31
N ASP A 100 -13.60 11.66 1.44
CA ASP A 100 -12.21 12.03 1.71
C ASP A 100 -12.08 13.51 2.14
N GLY A 101 -12.75 14.40 1.44
CA GLY A 101 -12.74 15.84 1.76
C GLY A 101 -13.30 16.14 3.15
N GLU A 102 -14.37 15.45 3.55
CA GLU A 102 -14.93 15.60 4.89
C GLU A 102 -13.98 15.04 5.95
N LEU A 103 -13.42 13.88 5.73
CA LEU A 103 -12.48 13.24 6.65
C LEU A 103 -11.21 14.09 6.81
N PHE A 104 -10.45 14.28 5.74
CA PHE A 104 -9.09 14.82 5.82
C PHE A 104 -9.04 16.35 5.97
N TYR A 105 -10.05 17.08 5.50
CA TYR A 105 -10.09 18.57 5.58
C TYR A 105 -11.19 19.11 6.49
N GLY A 106 -12.16 18.30 6.86
CA GLY A 106 -13.27 18.71 7.70
C GLY A 106 -13.16 18.23 9.14
N VAL A 107 -12.94 16.94 9.36
CA VAL A 107 -12.98 16.29 10.68
C VAL A 107 -11.62 16.26 11.34
N LEU A 108 -10.62 15.68 10.71
CA LEU A 108 -9.30 15.45 11.29
C LEU A 108 -8.57 16.73 11.73
N PRO A 109 -8.59 17.85 10.98
CA PRO A 109 -7.91 19.08 11.41
C PRO A 109 -8.51 19.71 12.69
N ARG A 110 -9.70 19.27 13.12
CA ARG A 110 -10.35 19.74 14.36
C ARG A 110 -10.03 18.88 15.58
N THR A 111 -9.28 17.80 15.42
CA THR A 111 -8.85 16.96 16.53
C THR A 111 -7.68 17.56 17.26
N ASP A 112 -7.54 17.26 18.56
CA ASP A 112 -6.41 17.70 19.36
C ASP A 112 -5.06 17.16 18.85
N ALA A 113 -5.09 16.01 18.17
CA ALA A 113 -3.91 15.40 17.56
C ALA A 113 -3.28 16.29 16.47
N PHE A 114 -4.08 17.05 15.73
CA PHE A 114 -3.61 17.95 14.68
C PHE A 114 -3.05 19.27 15.22
N GLN A 115 -3.48 19.73 16.41
CA GLN A 115 -3.00 20.98 17.04
C GLN A 115 -3.00 22.21 16.12
N GLY A 116 -3.96 22.26 15.18
CA GLY A 116 -4.08 23.33 14.19
C GLY A 116 -3.14 23.21 12.98
N LYS A 117 -2.40 22.12 12.86
CA LYS A 117 -1.59 21.81 11.69
C LYS A 117 -2.46 21.43 10.49
N ASP A 118 -1.95 21.69 9.29
CA ASP A 118 -2.51 21.13 8.07
C ASP A 118 -2.13 19.65 7.88
N LEU A 119 -2.84 18.94 7.02
CA LEU A 119 -2.62 17.52 6.73
C LEU A 119 -1.16 17.20 6.33
N HIS A 120 -0.48 18.13 5.66
CA HIS A 120 0.91 17.95 5.23
C HIS A 120 1.93 18.19 6.35
N GLU A 121 1.53 18.75 7.47
CA GLU A 121 2.39 19.08 8.61
C GLU A 121 2.28 18.05 9.73
N VAL A 122 1.24 17.19 9.71
CA VAL A 122 1.06 16.15 10.72
C VAL A 122 1.90 14.93 10.41
N THR A 123 2.47 14.34 11.43
CA THR A 123 3.19 13.07 11.32
C THR A 123 2.22 11.89 11.22
N TYR A 124 2.68 10.73 10.73
CA TYR A 124 1.84 9.52 10.73
C TYR A 124 1.29 9.11 12.10
N PRO A 125 2.07 9.21 13.22
CA PRO A 125 1.53 9.01 14.57
C PRO A 125 0.38 9.97 14.93
N GLU A 126 0.52 11.27 14.62
CA GLU A 126 -0.52 12.27 14.86
C GLU A 126 -1.76 12.02 14.00
N LEU A 127 -1.57 11.64 12.74
CA LEU A 127 -2.67 11.28 11.84
C LEU A 127 -3.43 10.04 12.34
N ALA A 128 -2.71 9.01 12.78
CA ALA A 128 -3.32 7.81 13.35
C ALA A 128 -4.10 8.12 14.63
N GLN A 129 -3.55 9.00 15.48
CA GLN A 129 -4.24 9.45 16.70
C GLN A 129 -5.50 10.23 16.36
N GLY A 130 -5.45 11.15 15.39
CA GLY A 130 -6.63 11.90 14.96
C GLY A 130 -7.76 11.01 14.44
N ILE A 131 -7.41 9.95 13.68
CA ILE A 131 -8.40 8.95 13.21
C ILE A 131 -8.98 8.19 14.41
N LEU A 132 -8.13 7.78 15.35
CA LEU A 132 -8.55 7.04 16.55
C LEU A 132 -9.49 7.88 17.43
N ASP A 133 -9.22 9.19 17.60
CA ASP A 133 -10.00 10.10 18.43
C ASP A 133 -11.43 10.30 17.92
N VAL A 134 -11.64 10.21 16.59
CA VAL A 134 -12.96 10.41 15.97
C VAL A 134 -13.68 9.10 15.62
N ASP A 135 -13.01 7.96 15.78
CA ASP A 135 -13.60 6.66 15.52
C ASP A 135 -14.58 6.24 16.61
N THR A 136 -15.87 6.27 16.28
CA THR A 136 -16.95 5.82 17.18
C THR A 136 -17.22 4.32 17.12
N ALA A 137 -16.63 3.61 16.16
CA ALA A 137 -16.79 2.16 16.00
C ALA A 137 -15.72 1.35 16.75
N GLY A 138 -14.61 1.98 17.14
CA GLY A 138 -13.51 1.34 17.85
C GLY A 138 -12.70 0.36 16.98
N TRP A 139 -12.63 0.59 15.67
CA TRP A 139 -11.89 -0.25 14.72
C TRP A 139 -10.59 0.38 14.22
N ALA A 140 -10.44 1.70 14.36
CA ALA A 140 -9.20 2.39 14.02
C ALA A 140 -8.02 1.83 14.81
N GLU A 141 -6.87 1.73 14.16
CA GLU A 141 -5.68 1.13 14.78
C GLU A 141 -4.85 2.20 15.49
N PRO A 142 -4.48 2.02 16.79
CA PRO A 142 -3.45 2.84 17.42
C PRO A 142 -2.13 2.76 16.63
N TRP A 143 -1.38 3.87 16.59
CA TRP A 143 -0.15 3.96 15.81
C TRP A 143 0.81 2.77 16.01
N GLU A 144 1.05 2.35 17.25
CA GLU A 144 1.98 1.24 17.55
C GLU A 144 1.50 -0.10 16.97
N VAL A 145 0.19 -0.32 16.93
CA VAL A 145 -0.41 -1.52 16.32
C VAL A 145 -0.27 -1.46 14.81
N LEU A 146 -0.62 -0.34 14.21
CA LEU A 146 -0.55 -0.08 12.78
C LEU A 146 0.88 -0.20 12.25
N ARG A 147 1.83 0.50 12.87
CA ARG A 147 3.25 0.47 12.54
C ARG A 147 3.82 -0.95 12.61
N LYS A 148 3.53 -1.65 13.71
CA LYS A 148 3.97 -3.04 13.92
C LYS A 148 3.41 -3.96 12.83
N ARG A 149 2.11 -3.86 12.56
CA ARG A 149 1.44 -4.67 11.55
C ARG A 149 2.09 -4.51 10.17
N ILE A 150 2.30 -3.27 9.72
CA ILE A 150 2.89 -2.95 8.42
C ILE A 150 4.32 -3.51 8.33
N LEU A 151 5.17 -3.22 9.32
CA LEU A 151 6.55 -3.71 9.34
C LEU A 151 6.61 -5.24 9.33
N GLU A 152 5.87 -5.92 10.20
CA GLU A 152 5.86 -7.38 10.27
C GLU A 152 5.36 -8.02 8.96
N GLY A 153 4.41 -7.36 8.26
CA GLY A 153 3.92 -7.81 6.97
C GLY A 153 5.02 -7.82 5.91
N PHE A 154 5.68 -6.70 5.70
CA PHE A 154 6.74 -6.59 4.68
C PHE A 154 8.01 -7.37 5.06
N ILE A 155 8.40 -7.39 6.35
CA ILE A 155 9.51 -8.22 6.84
C ILE A 155 9.25 -9.69 6.55
N ALA A 156 8.06 -10.21 6.88
CA ALA A 156 7.75 -11.62 6.65
C ALA A 156 7.77 -11.99 5.15
N ILE A 157 7.34 -11.09 4.25
CA ILE A 157 7.43 -11.28 2.81
C ILE A 157 8.91 -11.38 2.39
N ALA A 158 9.73 -10.42 2.83
CA ALA A 158 11.15 -10.37 2.49
C ALA A 158 11.93 -11.60 3.02
N GLU A 159 11.72 -11.97 4.28
CA GLU A 159 12.37 -13.13 4.90
C GLU A 159 11.92 -14.46 4.26
N ASN A 160 10.64 -14.59 3.88
CA ASN A 160 10.17 -15.77 3.16
C ASN A 160 10.89 -15.92 1.82
N LEU A 161 11.07 -14.81 1.11
CA LEU A 161 11.80 -14.82 -0.16
C LEU A 161 13.29 -15.07 0.04
N GLU A 162 13.90 -14.48 1.07
CA GLU A 162 15.31 -14.73 1.42
C GLU A 162 15.57 -16.20 1.72
N ARG A 163 14.71 -16.84 2.55
CA ARG A 163 14.78 -18.28 2.85
C ARG A 163 14.60 -19.17 1.62
N SER A 164 13.92 -18.67 0.59
CA SER A 164 13.72 -19.35 -0.70
C SER A 164 14.85 -19.10 -1.69
N GLY A 165 15.99 -18.53 -1.26
CA GLY A 165 17.14 -18.23 -2.11
C GLY A 165 17.11 -16.84 -2.76
N GLY A 166 16.34 -15.92 -2.22
CA GLY A 166 16.24 -14.51 -2.69
C GLY A 166 15.53 -14.34 -4.03
N GLY A 167 15.60 -13.15 -4.58
CA GLY A 167 14.98 -12.76 -5.85
C GLY A 167 13.96 -11.64 -5.69
N ASN A 168 12.96 -11.59 -6.59
CA ASN A 168 11.98 -10.52 -6.63
C ASN A 168 10.58 -11.03 -6.26
N ALA A 169 9.85 -10.25 -5.47
CA ALA A 169 8.42 -10.42 -5.23
C ALA A 169 7.64 -9.26 -5.84
N ILE A 170 6.49 -9.56 -6.45
CA ILE A 170 5.47 -8.54 -6.74
C ILE A 170 4.49 -8.50 -5.58
N VAL A 171 4.21 -7.29 -5.06
CA VAL A 171 3.32 -7.09 -3.93
C VAL A 171 2.27 -6.05 -4.33
N VAL A 172 1.00 -6.25 -4.00
CA VAL A 172 -0.05 -5.23 -4.17
C VAL A 172 -0.60 -4.82 -2.82
N SER A 173 -0.51 -3.52 -2.54
CA SER A 173 -0.97 -2.92 -1.30
C SER A 173 -1.68 -1.58 -1.57
N HIS A 174 -1.65 -0.65 -0.64
CA HIS A 174 -2.49 0.55 -0.60
C HIS A 174 -1.65 1.81 -0.40
N GLY A 175 -2.22 2.97 -0.73
CA GLY A 175 -1.52 4.24 -0.75
C GLY A 175 -0.89 4.61 0.58
N MET A 176 -1.67 4.70 1.65
CA MET A 176 -1.16 5.11 2.97
C MET A 176 -0.25 4.04 3.59
N THR A 177 -0.55 2.76 3.39
CA THR A 177 0.31 1.66 3.88
C THR A 177 1.68 1.67 3.22
N ILE A 178 1.75 1.89 1.90
CA ILE A 178 3.03 1.97 1.17
C ILE A 178 3.80 3.23 1.60
N ALA A 179 3.11 4.38 1.68
CA ALA A 179 3.71 5.64 2.12
C ALA A 179 4.26 5.55 3.55
N THR A 180 3.49 4.97 4.47
CA THR A 180 3.93 4.70 5.85
C THR A 180 5.15 3.78 5.88
N PHE A 181 5.13 2.70 5.11
CA PHE A 181 6.26 1.79 5.04
C PHE A 181 7.53 2.47 4.50
N ALA A 182 7.40 3.29 3.45
CA ALA A 182 8.50 4.08 2.92
C ALA A 182 9.07 5.05 3.97
N TRP A 183 8.21 5.76 4.71
CA TRP A 183 8.62 6.64 5.80
C TRP A 183 9.31 5.89 6.95
N LEU A 184 8.85 4.68 7.27
CA LEU A 184 9.50 3.84 8.30
C LEU A 184 10.90 3.35 7.89
N ILE A 185 11.17 3.27 6.59
CA ILE A 185 12.50 2.96 6.04
C ILE A 185 13.38 4.22 6.00
N ASP A 186 12.80 5.31 5.53
CA ASP A 186 13.47 6.60 5.35
C ASP A 186 12.53 7.74 5.78
N SER A 187 12.77 8.27 6.98
CA SER A 187 11.94 9.32 7.58
C SER A 187 12.01 10.67 6.84
N SER A 188 12.88 10.83 5.85
CA SER A 188 12.88 12.00 4.95
C SER A 188 11.77 11.97 3.90
N VAL A 189 11.09 10.83 3.75
CA VAL A 189 9.93 10.68 2.86
C VAL A 189 8.68 11.25 3.55
N GLU A 190 8.32 12.48 3.20
CA GLU A 190 7.15 13.16 3.77
C GLU A 190 5.93 12.98 2.87
N HIS A 191 4.86 12.36 3.37
CA HIS A 191 3.52 12.21 2.78
C HIS A 191 3.47 12.10 1.23
N PRO A 192 4.14 11.10 0.62
CA PRO A 192 4.18 11.00 -0.83
C PRO A 192 2.79 10.73 -1.40
N SER A 193 2.44 11.44 -2.46
CA SER A 193 1.28 11.10 -3.28
C SER A 193 1.65 9.93 -4.18
N LEU A 194 1.05 8.78 -3.94
CA LEU A 194 1.27 7.57 -4.73
C LEU A 194 0.08 7.34 -5.66
N ASP A 195 0.30 7.39 -6.96
CA ASP A 195 -0.75 7.14 -7.94
C ASP A 195 -1.21 5.67 -7.95
N ASN A 196 -2.47 5.42 -8.35
CA ASN A 196 -2.95 4.05 -8.56
C ASN A 196 -2.11 3.35 -9.64
N GLY A 197 -1.60 2.16 -9.34
CA GLY A 197 -0.71 1.43 -10.24
C GLY A 197 0.75 1.87 -10.21
N SER A 198 1.13 2.84 -9.37
CA SER A 198 2.54 3.18 -9.14
C SER A 198 3.27 2.06 -8.40
N VAL A 199 4.57 1.95 -8.62
CA VAL A 199 5.44 0.91 -8.05
C VAL A 199 6.49 1.52 -7.13
N THR A 200 6.54 1.05 -5.89
CA THR A 200 7.62 1.37 -4.95
C THR A 200 8.55 0.16 -4.87
N VAL A 201 9.85 0.38 -5.03
CA VAL A 201 10.85 -0.70 -5.01
C VAL A 201 11.70 -0.58 -3.76
N VAL A 202 11.76 -1.65 -2.99
CA VAL A 202 12.62 -1.77 -1.82
C VAL A 202 13.52 -2.99 -1.92
N ALA A 203 14.79 -2.82 -1.56
CA ALA A 203 15.73 -3.92 -1.36
C ALA A 203 15.72 -4.34 0.11
N TYR A 204 15.93 -5.64 0.36
CA TYR A 204 16.09 -6.16 1.72
C TYR A 204 17.36 -6.99 1.78
N GLU A 205 18.23 -6.63 2.71
CA GLU A 205 19.51 -7.29 2.93
C GLU A 205 19.90 -7.15 4.41
N ASN A 206 20.38 -8.24 5.00
CA ASN A 206 20.87 -8.26 6.40
C ASN A 206 19.84 -7.71 7.42
N GLY A 207 18.56 -8.01 7.23
CA GLY A 207 17.49 -7.56 8.13
C GLY A 207 17.08 -6.10 7.96
N LYS A 208 17.55 -5.41 6.91
CA LYS A 208 17.27 -3.99 6.66
C LYS A 208 16.67 -3.76 5.28
N PHE A 209 15.69 -2.86 5.22
CA PHE A 209 15.16 -2.35 3.98
C PHE A 209 15.92 -1.11 3.51
N THR A 210 16.02 -0.96 2.19
CA THR A 210 16.51 0.26 1.53
C THR A 210 15.51 0.63 0.45
N LEU A 211 15.04 1.88 0.44
CA LEU A 211 14.15 2.41 -0.59
C LEU A 211 14.97 2.68 -1.87
N GLU A 212 14.62 2.02 -2.97
CA GLU A 212 15.29 2.20 -4.27
C GLU A 212 14.48 3.09 -5.23
N ALA A 213 13.14 3.00 -5.18
CA ALA A 213 12.24 3.87 -5.94
C ALA A 213 10.92 4.04 -5.17
N LEU A 214 10.29 5.20 -5.32
CA LEU A 214 9.04 5.53 -4.66
C LEU A 214 8.01 6.01 -5.67
N GLY A 215 6.88 5.30 -5.79
CA GLY A 215 5.76 5.73 -6.61
C GLY A 215 6.07 5.80 -8.11
N ASP A 216 6.96 4.96 -8.60
CA ASP A 216 7.41 4.94 -9.99
C ASP A 216 6.27 4.56 -10.94
N MET A 217 6.04 5.38 -11.97
CA MET A 217 5.03 5.18 -13.03
C MET A 217 5.66 4.72 -14.36
N THR A 218 6.97 4.51 -14.43
CA THR A 218 7.66 4.17 -15.68
C THR A 218 7.34 2.78 -16.22
N TYR A 219 6.75 1.91 -15.38
CA TYR A 219 6.23 0.61 -15.80
C TYR A 219 4.85 0.67 -16.47
N ARG A 220 4.26 1.88 -16.57
CA ARG A 220 2.90 2.05 -17.08
C ARG A 220 2.88 2.88 -18.38
#